data_ff64cdc7a4181117fbcb8887d3b57119
#
_entry.id   ff64cdc7a4181117fbcb8887d3b57119
#
_cell.length_a   1.000
_cell.length_b   1.000
_cell.length_c   1.000
_cell.angle_alpha   90.00
_cell.angle_beta   90.00
_cell.angle_gamma   90.00
#
_symmetry.space_group_name_H-M   'P 1'
#
loop_
_entity.id
_entity.type
_entity.pdbx_description
1 polymer ?
#
loop_
_entity_poly.entity_id
_entity_poly.type
_entity_poly.pdbx_seq_one_letter_code
_entity_poly.pdbx_strand_id
1 'polypeptide(L)'
;MEIVQSLPEDIPTILSLYDAATTLQAEKGMSQWPKIDRRLVEEEIAEKRQWKMVEGKQIVCVWAVTFEDPKIWGERSHQPSVFIHRIANHPQFRGRGFVGMIVDWAKARYDRGPIQFLRLDTVGYNKALIRVYTSHGFTLLEPVELEDTTGLPAHYKEDKVYLFEMAL
;
A
#
# COMPACT_ATOMS: atom_id res chain seq x y z
N MET A 1 -12.87 1.33 16.09
CA MET A 1 -12.13 0.83 14.92
C MET A 1 -10.75 0.44 15.40
N GLU A 2 -10.28 -0.76 15.05
CA GLU A 2 -9.00 -1.29 15.53
C GLU A 2 -8.10 -1.61 14.34
N ILE A 3 -6.79 -1.39 14.50
CA ILE A 3 -5.76 -1.80 13.54
C ILE A 3 -4.95 -2.93 14.17
N VAL A 4 -5.00 -4.08 13.55
CA VAL A 4 -4.35 -5.30 14.04
C VAL A 4 -3.68 -6.08 12.90
N GLN A 5 -2.77 -6.98 13.24
CA GLN A 5 -2.16 -7.88 12.27
C GLN A 5 -3.20 -8.85 11.72
N SER A 6 -3.11 -9.15 10.43
CA SER A 6 -3.95 -10.16 9.81
C SER A 6 -3.54 -11.56 10.25
N LEU A 7 -4.51 -12.46 10.27
CA LEU A 7 -4.36 -13.86 10.65
C LEU A 7 -4.65 -14.78 9.44
N PRO A 8 -4.23 -16.03 9.45
CA PRO A 8 -4.46 -16.95 8.32
C PRO A 8 -5.94 -17.10 7.93
N GLU A 9 -6.87 -17.02 8.88
CA GLU A 9 -8.30 -17.06 8.61
C GLU A 9 -8.83 -15.84 7.84
N ASP A 10 -8.08 -14.73 7.80
CA ASP A 10 -8.46 -13.52 7.07
C ASP A 10 -8.16 -13.59 5.57
N ILE A 11 -7.34 -14.55 5.13
CA ILE A 11 -6.84 -14.64 3.75
C ILE A 11 -7.96 -14.58 2.71
N PRO A 12 -9.08 -15.31 2.83
CA PRO A 12 -10.16 -15.22 1.85
C PRO A 12 -10.72 -13.80 1.73
N THR A 13 -10.89 -13.11 2.86
CA THR A 13 -11.37 -11.72 2.89
C THR A 13 -10.34 -10.76 2.29
N ILE A 14 -9.06 -10.90 2.62
CA ILE A 14 -7.99 -10.07 2.08
C ILE A 14 -7.94 -10.17 0.55
N LEU A 15 -7.97 -11.39 0.00
CA LEU A 15 -7.97 -11.60 -1.44
C LEU A 15 -9.21 -11.00 -2.11
N SER A 16 -10.38 -11.15 -1.49
CA SER A 16 -11.62 -10.53 -1.98
C SER A 16 -11.55 -9.00 -2.01
N LEU A 17 -10.90 -8.37 -1.02
CA LEU A 17 -10.70 -6.92 -0.99
C LEU A 17 -9.71 -6.47 -2.07
N TYR A 18 -8.64 -7.22 -2.33
CA TYR A 18 -7.72 -6.96 -3.44
C TYR A 18 -8.41 -7.07 -4.79
N ASP A 19 -9.23 -8.10 -5.00
CA ASP A 19 -10.03 -8.26 -6.23
C ASP A 19 -11.01 -7.10 -6.42
N ALA A 20 -11.67 -6.66 -5.35
CA ALA A 20 -12.56 -5.51 -5.39
C ALA A 20 -11.84 -4.18 -5.67
N ALA A 21 -10.60 -4.02 -5.20
CA ALA A 21 -9.75 -2.87 -5.53
C ALA A 21 -9.33 -2.89 -7.00
N THR A 22 -8.93 -4.03 -7.52
CA THR A 22 -8.55 -4.22 -8.94
C THR A 22 -9.74 -3.94 -9.87
N THR A 23 -10.93 -4.43 -9.52
CA THR A 23 -12.16 -4.13 -10.26
C THR A 23 -12.43 -2.62 -10.31
N LEU A 24 -12.29 -1.92 -9.19
CA LEU A 24 -12.45 -0.46 -9.14
C LEU A 24 -11.41 0.27 -10.00
N GLN A 25 -10.16 -0.21 -10.01
CA GLN A 25 -9.11 0.35 -10.88
C GLN A 25 -9.51 0.21 -12.35
N ALA A 26 -10.00 -0.96 -12.77
CA ALA A 26 -10.50 -1.21 -14.13
C ALA A 26 -11.65 -0.28 -14.51
N GLU A 27 -12.68 -0.15 -13.64
CA GLU A 27 -13.83 0.72 -13.84
C GLU A 27 -13.44 2.20 -14.01
N LYS A 28 -12.34 2.61 -13.39
CA LYS A 28 -11.82 3.98 -13.46
C LYS A 28 -10.77 4.19 -14.57
N GLY A 29 -10.49 3.15 -15.38
CA GLY A 29 -9.47 3.22 -16.42
C GLY A 29 -8.05 3.42 -15.88
N MET A 30 -7.77 2.93 -14.67
CA MET A 30 -6.47 3.04 -14.01
C MET A 30 -5.64 1.77 -14.22
N SER A 31 -4.33 1.87 -14.02
CA SER A 31 -3.45 0.71 -13.97
C SER A 31 -3.91 -0.26 -12.89
N GLN A 32 -4.07 -1.52 -13.28
CA GLN A 32 -4.65 -2.56 -12.43
C GLN A 32 -3.56 -3.39 -11.78
N TRP A 33 -3.75 -3.73 -10.53
CA TRP A 33 -2.93 -4.76 -9.91
C TRP A 33 -3.15 -6.10 -10.63
N PRO A 34 -2.10 -6.91 -10.79
CA PRO A 34 -2.29 -8.30 -11.19
C PRO A 34 -3.04 -9.04 -10.09
N LYS A 35 -3.58 -10.21 -10.42
CA LYS A 35 -4.19 -11.07 -9.40
C LYS A 35 -3.17 -11.37 -8.31
N ILE A 36 -3.52 -11.05 -7.07
CA ILE A 36 -2.65 -11.27 -5.93
C ILE A 36 -2.62 -12.76 -5.58
N ASP A 37 -1.41 -13.33 -5.54
CA ASP A 37 -1.20 -14.74 -5.18
C ASP A 37 -1.50 -14.94 -3.68
N ARG A 38 -2.22 -15.99 -3.38
CA ARG A 38 -2.49 -16.42 -2.00
C ARG A 38 -1.21 -16.63 -1.20
N ARG A 39 -0.17 -17.21 -1.82
CA ARG A 39 1.13 -17.44 -1.17
C ARG A 39 1.78 -16.16 -0.69
N LEU A 40 1.70 -15.08 -1.46
CA LEU A 40 2.21 -13.76 -1.05
C LEU A 40 1.54 -13.31 0.25
N VAL A 41 0.20 -13.44 0.35
CA VAL A 41 -0.53 -13.05 1.55
C VAL A 41 -0.19 -13.95 2.74
N GLU A 42 -0.01 -15.25 2.52
CA GLU A 42 0.43 -16.20 3.54
C GLU A 42 1.82 -15.85 4.09
N GLU A 43 2.78 -15.52 3.22
CA GLU A 43 4.12 -15.06 3.59
C GLU A 43 4.08 -13.76 4.38
N GLU A 44 3.31 -12.78 3.92
CA GLU A 44 3.17 -11.48 4.60
C GLU A 44 2.52 -11.62 5.99
N ILE A 45 1.59 -12.54 6.16
CA ILE A 45 0.99 -12.84 7.48
C ILE A 45 2.04 -13.52 8.37
N ALA A 46 2.76 -14.53 7.88
CA ALA A 46 3.79 -15.23 8.63
C ALA A 46 4.90 -14.28 9.11
N GLU A 47 5.27 -13.32 8.28
CA GLU A 47 6.26 -12.28 8.57
C GLU A 47 5.69 -11.07 9.33
N LYS A 48 4.40 -11.09 9.69
CA LYS A 48 3.70 -10.01 10.42
C LYS A 48 3.69 -8.67 9.68
N ARG A 49 3.65 -8.72 8.35
CA ARG A 49 3.66 -7.56 7.46
C ARG A 49 2.27 -7.22 6.88
N GLN A 50 1.29 -8.11 6.98
CA GLN A 50 -0.08 -7.90 6.52
C GLN A 50 -0.95 -7.36 7.66
N TRP A 51 -1.60 -6.24 7.43
CA TRP A 51 -2.40 -5.51 8.40
C TRP A 51 -3.85 -5.38 7.97
N LYS A 52 -4.74 -5.28 8.95
CA LYS A 52 -6.17 -5.04 8.74
C LYS A 52 -6.71 -3.99 9.70
N MET A 53 -7.72 -3.28 9.23
CA MET A 53 -8.56 -2.41 10.02
C MET A 53 -9.93 -3.07 10.20
N VAL A 54 -10.40 -3.13 11.44
CA VAL A 54 -11.62 -3.85 11.81
C VAL A 54 -12.61 -2.89 12.47
N GLU A 55 -13.87 -2.94 12.03
CA GLU A 55 -15.00 -2.29 12.68
C GLU A 55 -16.00 -3.35 13.14
N GLY A 56 -16.15 -3.53 14.45
CA GLY A 56 -16.91 -4.65 15.00
C GLY A 56 -16.27 -6.00 14.63
N LYS A 57 -16.95 -6.79 13.79
CA LYS A 57 -16.45 -8.08 13.29
C LYS A 57 -16.01 -8.02 11.81
N GLN A 58 -16.10 -6.85 11.19
CA GLN A 58 -15.87 -6.71 9.76
C GLN A 58 -14.51 -6.10 9.45
N ILE A 59 -13.77 -6.71 8.52
CA ILE A 59 -12.55 -6.12 7.95
C ILE A 59 -12.97 -5.05 6.95
N VAL A 60 -12.58 -3.80 7.21
CA VAL A 60 -12.98 -2.64 6.40
C VAL A 60 -11.86 -2.11 5.51
N CYS A 61 -10.61 -2.41 5.85
CA CYS A 61 -9.44 -2.04 5.05
C CYS A 61 -8.29 -3.01 5.33
N VAL A 62 -7.46 -3.27 4.33
CA VAL A 62 -6.23 -4.07 4.45
C VAL A 62 -5.08 -3.38 3.74
N TRP A 63 -3.85 -3.61 4.20
CA TRP A 63 -2.60 -3.19 3.55
C TRP A 63 -1.45 -4.08 3.99
N ALA A 64 -0.37 -4.06 3.23
CA ALA A 64 0.88 -4.70 3.62
C ALA A 64 1.98 -3.66 3.83
N VAL A 65 3.03 -4.05 4.55
CA VAL A 65 4.24 -3.25 4.71
C VAL A 65 5.48 -4.05 4.34
N THR A 66 6.50 -3.35 3.82
CA THR A 66 7.87 -3.86 3.68
C THR A 66 8.85 -2.85 4.24
N PHE A 67 10.09 -3.27 4.47
CA PHE A 67 11.15 -2.41 4.98
C PHE A 67 12.25 -2.18 3.94
N GLU A 68 12.11 -2.81 2.79
CA GLU A 68 13.00 -2.68 1.64
C GLU A 68 12.16 -2.71 0.35
N ASP A 69 12.53 -1.88 -0.61
CA ASP A 69 11.95 -1.88 -1.96
C ASP A 69 12.92 -1.30 -2.99
N PRO A 70 14.09 -1.96 -3.18
CA PRO A 70 15.18 -1.41 -4.00
C PRO A 70 14.82 -1.31 -5.50
N LYS A 71 13.93 -2.15 -5.99
CA LYS A 71 13.53 -2.13 -7.41
C LYS A 71 12.73 -0.90 -7.80
N ILE A 72 11.94 -0.38 -6.88
CA ILE A 72 11.11 0.81 -7.10
C ILE A 72 11.86 2.07 -6.64
N TRP A 73 12.54 1.99 -5.48
CA TRP A 73 13.10 3.16 -4.81
C TRP A 73 14.61 3.35 -5.05
N GLY A 74 15.30 2.40 -5.71
CA GLY A 74 16.73 2.49 -6.00
C GLY A 74 17.55 2.83 -4.77
N GLU A 75 18.46 3.80 -4.89
CA GLU A 75 19.33 4.25 -3.80
C GLU A 75 18.57 4.76 -2.56
N ARG A 76 17.37 5.29 -2.73
CA ARG A 76 16.54 5.73 -1.60
C ARG A 76 16.11 4.57 -0.70
N SER A 77 16.10 3.32 -1.20
CA SER A 77 15.77 2.13 -0.42
C SER A 77 16.79 1.83 0.68
N HIS A 78 17.99 2.39 0.61
CA HIS A 78 19.00 2.25 1.67
C HIS A 78 18.70 3.11 2.91
N GLN A 79 17.81 4.09 2.80
CA GLN A 79 17.35 4.87 3.95
C GLN A 79 16.33 4.06 4.74
N PRO A 80 16.46 3.95 6.07
CA PRO A 80 15.52 3.20 6.90
C PRO A 80 14.08 3.67 6.71
N SER A 81 13.26 2.84 6.08
CA SER A 81 11.91 3.20 5.65
C SER A 81 10.91 2.08 5.91
N VAL A 82 9.65 2.44 6.07
CA VAL A 82 8.53 1.53 5.93
C VAL A 82 7.74 1.89 4.68
N PHE A 83 7.54 0.91 3.82
CA PHE A 83 6.81 1.03 2.58
C PHE A 83 5.41 0.43 2.74
N ILE A 84 4.38 1.21 2.42
CA ILE A 84 2.99 0.76 2.46
C ILE A 84 2.57 0.29 1.07
N HIS A 85 2.05 -0.92 1.00
CA HIS A 85 1.61 -1.54 -0.24
C HIS A 85 0.14 -1.93 -0.20
N ARG A 86 -0.53 -1.84 -1.34
CA ARG A 86 -1.84 -2.42 -1.60
C ARG A 86 -2.92 -2.05 -0.57
N ILE A 87 -3.09 -0.76 -0.30
CA ILE A 87 -4.23 -0.31 0.52
C ILE A 87 -5.53 -0.65 -0.23
N ALA A 88 -6.33 -1.55 0.32
CA ALA A 88 -7.59 -1.98 -0.25
C ALA A 88 -8.74 -1.81 0.74
N ASN A 89 -9.71 -0.98 0.36
CA ASN A 89 -10.89 -0.67 1.18
C ASN A 89 -12.06 -1.58 0.81
N HIS A 90 -12.77 -2.03 1.82
CA HIS A 90 -14.04 -2.72 1.60
C HIS A 90 -15.01 -1.79 0.83
N PRO A 91 -15.69 -2.26 -0.23
CA PRO A 91 -16.52 -1.44 -1.10
C PRO A 91 -17.55 -0.55 -0.37
N GLN A 92 -18.20 -1.08 0.66
CA GLN A 92 -19.21 -0.36 1.45
C GLN A 92 -18.63 0.72 2.39
N PHE A 93 -17.31 0.73 2.61
CA PHE A 93 -16.64 1.65 3.53
C PHE A 93 -15.69 2.63 2.84
N ARG A 94 -15.76 2.71 1.50
CA ARG A 94 -14.97 3.68 0.72
C ARG A 94 -15.26 5.12 1.13
N GLY A 95 -14.25 5.99 1.02
CA GLY A 95 -14.39 7.41 1.34
C GLY A 95 -14.33 7.76 2.83
N ARG A 96 -14.08 6.79 3.72
CA ARG A 96 -14.03 7.00 5.18
C ARG A 96 -12.67 7.46 5.72
N GLY A 97 -11.73 7.86 4.84
CA GLY A 97 -10.45 8.45 5.27
C GLY A 97 -9.45 7.44 5.84
N PHE A 98 -9.51 6.16 5.45
CA PHE A 98 -8.62 5.13 5.99
C PHE A 98 -7.13 5.40 5.76
N VAL A 99 -6.76 6.11 4.68
CA VAL A 99 -5.37 6.52 4.46
C VAL A 99 -4.85 7.34 5.63
N GLY A 100 -5.62 8.32 6.12
CA GLY A 100 -5.24 9.10 7.30
C GLY A 100 -5.03 8.25 8.53
N MET A 101 -5.92 7.29 8.79
CA MET A 101 -5.79 6.37 9.92
C MET A 101 -4.55 5.46 9.80
N ILE A 102 -4.21 5.02 8.59
CA ILE A 102 -3.00 4.25 8.33
C ILE A 102 -1.75 5.10 8.58
N VAL A 103 -1.76 6.37 8.16
CA VAL A 103 -0.66 7.32 8.40
C VAL A 103 -0.46 7.55 9.89
N ASP A 104 -1.53 7.81 10.64
CA ASP A 104 -1.46 8.01 12.09
C ASP A 104 -0.97 6.76 12.82
N TRP A 105 -1.43 5.59 12.40
CA TRP A 105 -0.94 4.30 12.90
C TRP A 105 0.55 4.10 12.61
N ALA A 106 1.00 4.39 11.39
CA ALA A 106 2.40 4.23 11.00
C ALA A 106 3.31 5.18 11.82
N LYS A 107 2.92 6.44 11.98
CA LYS A 107 3.61 7.40 12.84
C LYS A 107 3.71 6.89 14.27
N ALA A 108 2.60 6.51 14.88
CA ALA A 108 2.59 6.02 16.25
C ALA A 108 3.47 4.77 16.47
N ARG A 109 3.61 3.94 15.41
CA ARG A 109 4.35 2.69 15.48
C ARG A 109 5.85 2.85 15.20
N TYR A 110 6.23 3.76 14.30
CA TYR A 110 7.58 3.84 13.75
C TYR A 110 8.35 5.11 14.11
N ASP A 111 7.68 6.20 14.50
CA ASP A 111 8.29 7.52 14.79
C ASP A 111 9.42 7.49 15.85
N ARG A 112 9.39 6.54 16.78
CA ARG A 112 10.39 6.42 17.85
C ARG A 112 11.48 5.38 17.58
N GLY A 113 11.50 4.82 16.37
CA GLY A 113 12.42 3.77 15.97
C GLY A 113 13.51 4.24 15.02
N PRO A 114 14.24 3.30 14.42
CA PRO A 114 15.24 3.61 13.41
C PRO A 114 14.64 4.03 12.07
N ILE A 115 13.33 3.85 11.87
CA ILE A 115 12.63 4.19 10.62
C ILE A 115 12.56 5.71 10.48
N GLN A 116 13.01 6.23 9.35
CA GLN A 116 13.08 7.66 9.06
C GLN A 116 11.99 8.12 8.11
N PHE A 117 11.48 7.20 7.28
CA PHE A 117 10.52 7.55 6.23
C PHE A 117 9.35 6.58 6.18
N LEU A 118 8.17 7.13 5.94
CA LEU A 118 7.00 6.42 5.47
C LEU A 118 6.88 6.66 3.97
N ARG A 119 6.79 5.57 3.18
CA ARG A 119 6.84 5.61 1.73
C ARG A 119 5.72 4.78 1.11
N LEU A 120 5.26 5.19 -0.05
CA LEU A 120 4.37 4.41 -0.91
C LEU A 120 4.55 4.84 -2.36
N ASP A 121 4.10 4.00 -3.27
CA ASP A 121 4.12 4.28 -4.70
C ASP A 121 2.78 3.95 -5.38
N THR A 122 2.58 4.53 -6.53
CA THR A 122 1.46 4.21 -7.43
C THR A 122 1.94 4.17 -8.87
N VAL A 123 1.35 3.30 -9.67
CA VAL A 123 1.61 3.25 -11.12
C VAL A 123 0.56 4.07 -11.84
N GLY A 124 1.01 4.90 -12.79
CA GLY A 124 0.17 5.78 -13.57
C GLY A 124 -0.28 7.05 -12.85
N TYR A 125 -0.58 8.07 -13.63
CA TYR A 125 -1.04 9.36 -13.10
C TYR A 125 -2.45 9.26 -12.54
N ASN A 126 -2.61 9.53 -11.24
CA ASN A 126 -3.90 9.54 -10.57
C ASN A 126 -4.04 10.78 -9.68
N LYS A 127 -4.68 11.82 -10.22
CA LYS A 127 -4.89 13.09 -9.51
C LYS A 127 -5.62 12.93 -8.17
N ALA A 128 -6.55 11.97 -8.08
CA ALA A 128 -7.31 11.75 -6.85
C ALA A 128 -6.42 11.12 -5.76
N LEU A 129 -5.60 10.13 -6.08
CA LEU A 129 -4.64 9.54 -5.15
C LEU A 129 -3.55 10.53 -4.74
N ILE A 130 -3.01 11.31 -5.69
CA ILE A 130 -2.04 12.36 -5.40
C ILE A 130 -2.62 13.32 -4.34
N ARG A 131 -3.86 13.81 -4.54
CA ARG A 131 -4.52 14.68 -3.58
C ARG A 131 -4.71 14.02 -2.22
N VAL A 132 -5.12 12.76 -2.18
CA VAL A 132 -5.29 12.01 -0.93
C VAL A 132 -3.97 11.94 -0.16
N TYR A 133 -2.91 11.44 -0.79
CA TYR A 133 -1.63 11.28 -0.11
C TYR A 133 -1.01 12.61 0.30
N THR A 134 -1.01 13.61 -0.57
CA THR A 134 -0.45 14.93 -0.23
C THR A 134 -1.25 15.63 0.87
N SER A 135 -2.58 15.45 0.94
CA SER A 135 -3.39 16.00 2.04
C SER A 135 -3.10 15.35 3.40
N HIS A 136 -2.50 14.16 3.41
CA HIS A 136 -2.05 13.48 4.63
C HIS A 136 -0.55 13.68 4.94
N GLY A 137 0.11 14.60 4.23
CA GLY A 137 1.48 15.02 4.53
C GLY A 137 2.58 14.33 3.72
N PHE A 138 2.23 13.49 2.74
CA PHE A 138 3.22 12.97 1.82
C PHE A 138 3.68 14.04 0.83
N THR A 139 4.96 14.03 0.52
CA THR A 139 5.54 14.76 -0.60
C THR A 139 5.54 13.86 -1.83
N LEU A 140 4.98 14.33 -2.94
CA LEU A 140 5.12 13.68 -4.24
C LEU A 140 6.52 14.00 -4.79
N LEU A 141 7.29 12.95 -5.07
CA LEU A 141 8.59 13.07 -5.73
C LEU A 141 8.43 13.07 -7.26
N GLU A 142 9.53 13.32 -7.98
CA GLU A 142 9.53 13.21 -9.44
C GLU A 142 9.13 11.79 -9.88
N PRO A 143 8.24 11.65 -10.88
CA PRO A 143 7.87 10.33 -11.40
C PRO A 143 9.07 9.60 -11.99
N VAL A 144 9.12 8.28 -11.76
CA VAL A 144 10.22 7.41 -12.20
C VAL A 144 9.75 6.49 -13.31
N GLU A 145 10.56 6.37 -14.37
CA GLU A 145 10.47 5.28 -15.34
C GLU A 145 11.44 4.18 -14.89
N LEU A 146 10.91 2.98 -14.65
CA LEU A 146 11.74 1.86 -14.23
C LEU A 146 12.43 1.24 -15.45
N GLU A 147 13.76 1.24 -15.46
CA GLU A 147 14.55 0.64 -16.54
C GLU A 147 14.46 -0.90 -16.50
N ASP A 148 14.44 -1.49 -15.31
CA ASP A 148 14.30 -2.93 -15.09
C ASP A 148 13.07 -3.24 -14.24
N THR A 149 12.09 -3.88 -14.87
CA THR A 149 10.86 -4.36 -14.21
C THR A 149 10.86 -5.87 -13.99
N THR A 150 12.01 -6.53 -14.15
CA THR A 150 12.14 -7.98 -13.95
C THR A 150 11.81 -8.36 -12.51
N GLY A 151 10.82 -9.27 -12.35
CA GLY A 151 10.35 -9.71 -11.04
C GLY A 151 9.43 -8.74 -10.31
N LEU A 152 9.09 -7.59 -10.92
CA LEU A 152 8.00 -6.73 -10.45
C LEU A 152 6.65 -7.18 -11.00
N PRO A 153 5.53 -6.87 -10.31
CA PRO A 153 4.19 -7.06 -10.84
C PRO A 153 4.00 -6.40 -12.22
N ALA A 154 3.20 -7.02 -13.10
CA ALA A 154 3.11 -6.64 -14.51
C ALA A 154 2.73 -5.17 -14.75
N HIS A 155 1.89 -4.58 -13.87
CA HIS A 155 1.43 -3.20 -14.01
C HIS A 155 2.55 -2.15 -13.92
N TYR A 156 3.70 -2.49 -13.32
CA TYR A 156 4.87 -1.58 -13.30
C TYR A 156 5.52 -1.37 -14.69
N LYS A 157 5.14 -2.17 -15.69
CA LYS A 157 5.58 -2.01 -17.09
C LYS A 157 4.71 -1.04 -17.89
N GLU A 158 3.56 -0.67 -17.37
CA GLU A 158 2.52 0.01 -18.12
C GLU A 158 2.68 1.53 -18.13
N ASP A 159 3.25 2.11 -17.05
CA ASP A 159 3.32 3.56 -16.90
C ASP A 159 4.43 3.95 -15.90
N LYS A 160 4.64 5.26 -15.74
CA LYS A 160 5.55 5.81 -14.73
C LYS A 160 5.10 5.50 -13.32
N VAL A 161 6.04 5.38 -12.41
CA VAL A 161 5.80 5.18 -10.99
C VAL A 161 5.86 6.53 -10.27
N TYR A 162 4.83 6.83 -9.50
CA TYR A 162 4.70 8.04 -8.68
C TYR A 162 5.06 7.69 -7.25
N LEU A 163 6.13 8.28 -6.74
CA LEU A 163 6.68 8.01 -5.42
C LEU A 163 6.21 9.06 -4.42
N PHE A 164 5.78 8.62 -3.25
CA PHE A 164 5.33 9.47 -2.16
C PHE A 164 6.14 9.19 -0.90
N GLU A 165 6.67 10.23 -0.30
CA GLU A 165 7.55 10.16 0.86
C GLU A 165 7.08 11.09 1.96
N MET A 166 7.19 10.63 3.20
CA MET A 166 6.98 11.42 4.40
C MET A 166 8.11 11.12 5.39
N ALA A 167 8.77 12.15 5.91
CA ALA A 167 9.67 11.99 7.06
C ALA A 167 8.86 11.71 8.33
N LEU A 168 9.31 10.75 9.13
CA LEU A 168 8.77 10.41 10.45
C LEU A 168 9.51 11.13 11.56
#